data_d9499b8dcbb6ac290d47db4a2d1c08a3
#
_entry.id   d9499b8dcbb6ac290d47db4a2d1c08a3
#
_cell.length_a   1.000
_cell.length_b   1.000
_cell.length_c   1.000
_cell.angle_alpha   90.00
_cell.angle_beta   90.00
_cell.angle_gamma   90.00
#
_symmetry.space_group_name_H-M   'P 1'
#
loop_
_entity.id
_entity.type
_entity.pdbx_description
1 polymer ?
#
loop_
_entity_poly.entity_id
_entity_poly.type
_entity_poly.pdbx_seq_one_letter_code
_entity_poly.pdbx_strand_id
1 'polypeptide(L)'
;NDIDTLTSELDKSNHGYLLDYFTIIKVNWKDKSKNISDIAQELNIGLESCVFVDDNPRELSNIVSKHPQVSIVDASNGPWDVLDYLTKSQYFKRYFLLEDDIRRNKAITERMRGALYKQKSSDTSEFEHDSEFYESDISFQSVQKRVEQLSLKTNQFNLSTRRLTWRNIDNLIVSKN
;
A
#
# COMPACT_ATOMS: atom_id res chain seq x y z
N ASN A 1 -2.12 -12.44 -22.16
CA ASN A 1 -2.19 -11.07 -21.68
C ASN A 1 -0.87 -10.71 -21.02
N ASP A 2 -0.27 -9.66 -21.49
CA ASP A 2 0.95 -9.06 -20.95
C ASP A 2 0.74 -7.56 -20.76
N ILE A 3 1.67 -6.91 -20.10
CA ILE A 3 1.58 -5.49 -19.78
C ILE A 3 1.58 -4.62 -21.05
N ASP A 4 2.27 -5.05 -22.11
CA ASP A 4 2.35 -4.30 -23.36
C ASP A 4 1.01 -4.29 -24.08
N THR A 5 0.28 -5.39 -24.05
CA THR A 5 -1.11 -5.47 -24.56
C THR A 5 -2.03 -4.52 -23.80
N LEU A 6 -1.99 -4.55 -22.45
CA LEU A 6 -2.80 -3.65 -21.62
C LEU A 6 -2.50 -2.18 -21.91
N THR A 7 -1.22 -1.82 -21.95
CA THR A 7 -0.77 -0.44 -22.24
C THR A 7 -1.27 0.00 -23.62
N SER A 8 -1.11 -0.84 -24.65
CA SER A 8 -1.57 -0.52 -26.01
C SER A 8 -3.09 -0.30 -26.07
N GLU A 9 -3.88 -1.11 -25.38
CA GLU A 9 -5.34 -0.97 -25.38
C GLU A 9 -5.79 0.30 -24.62
N LEU A 10 -5.13 0.63 -23.50
CA LEU A 10 -5.41 1.86 -22.77
C LEU A 10 -5.03 3.11 -23.57
N ASP A 11 -3.92 3.07 -24.29
CA ASP A 11 -3.49 4.18 -25.16
C ASP A 11 -4.47 4.37 -26.33
N LYS A 12 -4.88 3.29 -26.99
CA LYS A 12 -5.88 3.35 -28.07
C LYS A 12 -7.22 3.93 -27.61
N SER A 13 -7.61 3.68 -26.38
CA SER A 13 -8.84 4.19 -25.77
C SER A 13 -8.68 5.58 -25.13
N ASN A 14 -7.49 6.20 -25.24
CA ASN A 14 -7.13 7.46 -24.59
C ASN A 14 -7.21 7.43 -23.02
N HIS A 15 -6.96 6.25 -22.44
CA HIS A 15 -6.99 6.02 -20.99
C HIS A 15 -5.62 5.65 -20.41
N GLY A 16 -4.52 5.84 -21.15
CA GLY A 16 -3.16 5.51 -20.72
C GLY A 16 -2.78 6.20 -19.39
N TYR A 17 -3.32 7.39 -19.14
CA TYR A 17 -3.12 8.12 -17.89
C TYR A 17 -3.55 7.36 -16.63
N LEU A 18 -4.45 6.36 -16.76
CA LEU A 18 -4.88 5.55 -15.61
C LEU A 18 -3.74 4.73 -15.01
N LEU A 19 -2.72 4.39 -15.81
CA LEU A 19 -1.55 3.65 -15.32
C LEU A 19 -0.80 4.40 -14.22
N ASP A 20 -0.88 5.73 -14.19
CA ASP A 20 -0.23 6.56 -13.19
C ASP A 20 -0.82 6.43 -11.78
N TYR A 21 -2.05 5.95 -11.69
CA TYR A 21 -2.73 5.76 -10.40
C TYR A 21 -2.42 4.41 -9.75
N PHE A 22 -1.78 3.48 -10.47
CA PHE A 22 -1.44 2.17 -9.95
C PHE A 22 0.01 2.12 -9.46
N THR A 23 0.21 1.65 -8.24
CA THR A 23 1.55 1.45 -7.67
C THR A 23 2.19 0.18 -8.22
N ILE A 24 1.42 -0.90 -8.37
CA ILE A 24 1.85 -2.18 -8.93
C ILE A 24 0.79 -2.67 -9.91
N ILE A 25 1.24 -3.21 -11.04
CA ILE A 25 0.39 -3.83 -12.05
C ILE A 25 0.90 -5.24 -12.30
N LYS A 26 0.03 -6.25 -12.14
CA LYS A 26 0.33 -7.66 -12.43
C LYS A 26 -0.63 -8.16 -13.51
N VAL A 27 -0.16 -8.19 -14.76
CA VAL A 27 -0.91 -8.73 -15.89
C VAL A 27 -0.32 -10.08 -16.28
N ASN A 28 -0.97 -11.15 -15.88
CA ASN A 28 -0.51 -12.51 -16.13
C ASN A 28 -1.67 -13.52 -15.99
N TRP A 29 -1.40 -14.79 -16.27
CA TRP A 29 -2.35 -15.90 -16.15
C TRP A 29 -2.21 -16.66 -14.81
N LYS A 30 -1.45 -16.13 -13.87
CA LYS A 30 -1.32 -16.75 -12.55
C LYS A 30 -2.60 -16.54 -11.74
N ASP A 31 -2.77 -17.42 -10.77
CA ASP A 31 -3.83 -17.32 -9.78
C ASP A 31 -3.79 -15.94 -9.06
N LYS A 32 -4.92 -15.26 -8.98
CA LYS A 32 -5.02 -13.95 -8.32
C LYS A 32 -4.64 -14.00 -6.85
N SER A 33 -4.85 -15.14 -6.18
CA SER A 33 -4.41 -15.33 -4.79
C SER A 33 -2.88 -15.27 -4.65
N LYS A 34 -2.14 -15.77 -5.65
CA LYS A 34 -0.70 -15.63 -5.67
C LYS A 34 -0.27 -14.20 -5.99
N ASN A 35 -0.95 -13.56 -6.94
CA ASN A 35 -0.65 -12.17 -7.29
C ASN A 35 -0.83 -11.22 -6.09
N ILE A 36 -1.88 -11.40 -5.27
CA ILE A 36 -2.09 -10.55 -4.08
C ILE A 36 -1.00 -10.78 -3.03
N SER A 37 -0.53 -12.04 -2.86
CA SER A 37 0.60 -12.34 -1.97
C SER A 37 1.89 -11.68 -2.45
N ASP A 38 2.18 -11.80 -3.74
CA ASP A 38 3.37 -11.19 -4.36
C ASP A 38 3.32 -9.66 -4.22
N ILE A 39 2.16 -9.03 -4.44
CA ILE A 39 1.95 -7.57 -4.26
C ILE A 39 2.15 -7.16 -2.81
N ALA A 40 1.56 -7.89 -1.86
CA ALA A 40 1.69 -7.59 -0.44
C ALA A 40 3.17 -7.66 0.02
N GLN A 41 3.89 -8.67 -0.47
CA GLN A 41 5.32 -8.82 -0.21
C GLN A 41 6.15 -7.69 -0.83
N GLU A 42 5.91 -7.33 -2.08
CA GLU A 42 6.62 -6.26 -2.78
C GLU A 42 6.38 -4.88 -2.13
N LEU A 43 5.17 -4.65 -1.60
CA LEU A 43 4.82 -3.43 -0.87
C LEU A 43 5.24 -3.46 0.59
N ASN A 44 5.69 -4.61 1.08
CA ASN A 44 5.98 -4.86 2.50
C ASN A 44 4.79 -4.48 3.41
N ILE A 45 3.61 -5.01 3.08
CA ILE A 45 2.36 -4.85 3.85
C ILE A 45 1.80 -6.22 4.22
N GLY A 46 1.04 -6.28 5.32
CA GLY A 46 0.31 -7.50 5.67
C GLY A 46 -0.93 -7.69 4.80
N LEU A 47 -1.30 -8.95 4.55
CA LEU A 47 -2.50 -9.30 3.77
C LEU A 47 -3.79 -8.80 4.43
N GLU A 48 -3.81 -8.64 5.75
CA GLU A 48 -4.91 -8.02 6.50
C GLU A 48 -5.15 -6.55 6.17
N SER A 49 -4.17 -5.90 5.51
CA SER A 49 -4.29 -4.52 5.00
C SER A 49 -4.76 -4.46 3.55
N CYS A 50 -5.01 -5.62 2.94
CA CYS A 50 -5.45 -5.71 1.55
C CYS A 50 -6.98 -5.82 1.47
N VAL A 51 -7.54 -5.12 0.48
CA VAL A 51 -8.93 -5.27 0.06
C VAL A 51 -8.93 -5.75 -1.37
N PHE A 52 -9.52 -6.91 -1.62
CA PHE A 52 -9.63 -7.51 -2.95
C PHE A 52 -11.02 -7.22 -3.52
N VAL A 53 -11.06 -6.62 -4.70
CA VAL A 53 -12.30 -6.26 -5.42
C VAL A 53 -12.37 -7.05 -6.71
N ASP A 54 -13.42 -7.82 -6.90
CA ASP A 54 -13.62 -8.64 -8.11
C ASP A 54 -15.10 -8.89 -8.35
N ASP A 55 -15.53 -9.06 -9.59
CA ASP A 55 -16.90 -9.39 -9.98
C ASP A 55 -17.12 -10.89 -10.14
N ASN A 56 -16.04 -11.69 -10.14
CA ASN A 56 -16.11 -13.13 -10.31
C ASN A 56 -16.19 -13.86 -8.96
N PRO A 57 -17.33 -14.53 -8.64
CA PRO A 57 -17.50 -15.22 -7.37
C PRO A 57 -16.47 -16.33 -7.11
N ARG A 58 -15.93 -16.94 -8.18
CA ARG A 58 -14.88 -17.97 -8.06
C ARG A 58 -13.58 -17.40 -7.57
N GLU A 59 -13.19 -16.21 -8.08
CA GLU A 59 -12.00 -15.50 -7.63
C GLU A 59 -12.15 -15.04 -6.17
N LEU A 60 -13.30 -14.48 -5.81
CA LEU A 60 -13.59 -14.10 -4.42
C LEU A 60 -13.51 -15.31 -3.48
N SER A 61 -14.13 -16.44 -3.85
CA SER A 61 -14.08 -17.67 -3.05
C SER A 61 -12.65 -18.24 -2.92
N ASN A 62 -11.85 -18.14 -3.98
CA ASN A 62 -10.46 -18.57 -3.98
C ASN A 62 -9.63 -17.73 -3.01
N ILE A 63 -9.82 -16.39 -3.02
CA ILE A 63 -9.14 -15.49 -2.07
C ILE A 63 -9.54 -15.80 -0.64
N VAL A 64 -10.84 -15.92 -0.34
CA VAL A 64 -11.31 -16.25 1.02
C VAL A 64 -10.71 -17.56 1.52
N SER A 65 -10.63 -18.57 0.66
CA SER A 65 -10.08 -19.88 1.02
C SER A 65 -8.59 -19.84 1.34
N LYS A 66 -7.80 -19.10 0.54
CA LYS A 66 -6.33 -19.08 0.65
C LYS A 66 -5.80 -17.97 1.56
N HIS A 67 -6.54 -16.88 1.65
CA HIS A 67 -6.15 -15.67 2.38
C HIS A 67 -7.34 -15.12 3.18
N PRO A 68 -7.81 -15.80 4.23
CA PRO A 68 -8.99 -15.40 5.00
C PRO A 68 -8.84 -14.03 5.69
N GLN A 69 -7.61 -13.52 5.80
CA GLN A 69 -7.31 -12.21 6.36
C GLN A 69 -7.52 -11.04 5.36
N VAL A 70 -7.67 -11.33 4.06
CA VAL A 70 -7.95 -10.33 3.03
C VAL A 70 -9.43 -9.96 3.06
N SER A 71 -9.74 -8.67 3.12
CA SER A 71 -11.12 -8.21 2.96
C SER A 71 -11.54 -8.31 1.50
N ILE A 72 -12.75 -8.80 1.25
CA ILE A 72 -13.28 -8.91 -0.12
C ILE A 72 -14.41 -7.94 -0.36
N VAL A 73 -14.54 -7.46 -1.59
CA VAL A 73 -15.65 -6.65 -2.10
C VAL A 73 -16.14 -7.26 -3.38
N ASP A 74 -17.41 -7.68 -3.38
CA ASP A 74 -18.09 -8.19 -4.58
C ASP A 74 -18.49 -7.03 -5.49
N ALA A 75 -17.96 -7.02 -6.71
CA ALA A 75 -18.21 -5.99 -7.72
C ALA A 75 -19.30 -6.42 -8.74
N SER A 76 -19.98 -7.53 -8.53
CA SER A 76 -20.97 -8.07 -9.47
C SER A 76 -22.16 -7.13 -9.72
N ASN A 77 -22.51 -6.26 -8.75
CA ASN A 77 -23.57 -5.27 -8.88
C ASN A 77 -23.11 -3.98 -9.62
N GLY A 78 -21.84 -3.88 -9.94
CA GLY A 78 -21.28 -2.78 -10.71
C GLY A 78 -20.47 -1.75 -9.90
N PRO A 79 -19.89 -0.76 -10.59
CA PRO A 79 -18.90 0.13 -10.00
C PRO A 79 -19.45 1.08 -8.93
N TRP A 80 -20.72 1.42 -8.99
CA TRP A 80 -21.34 2.34 -8.03
C TRP A 80 -21.46 1.72 -6.65
N ASP A 81 -21.80 0.44 -6.56
CA ASP A 81 -21.88 -0.29 -5.28
C ASP A 81 -20.49 -0.45 -4.67
N VAL A 82 -19.47 -0.72 -5.49
CA VAL A 82 -18.08 -0.75 -5.06
C VAL A 82 -17.65 0.61 -4.50
N LEU A 83 -17.94 1.70 -5.21
CA LEU A 83 -17.58 3.05 -4.77
C LEU A 83 -18.28 3.41 -3.45
N ASP A 84 -19.56 3.10 -3.32
CA ASP A 84 -20.33 3.31 -2.11
C ASP A 84 -19.74 2.52 -0.92
N TYR A 85 -19.41 1.25 -1.13
CA TYR A 85 -18.77 0.42 -0.12
C TYR A 85 -17.40 1.00 0.30
N LEU A 86 -16.54 1.34 -0.65
CA LEU A 86 -15.20 1.85 -0.36
C LEU A 86 -15.24 3.19 0.37
N THR A 87 -16.17 4.08 0.00
CA THR A 87 -16.31 5.40 0.65
C THR A 87 -16.89 5.32 2.06
N LYS A 88 -17.77 4.36 2.31
CA LYS A 88 -18.38 4.15 3.65
C LYS A 88 -17.51 3.31 4.57
N SER A 89 -16.65 2.45 4.00
CA SER A 89 -15.82 1.56 4.78
C SER A 89 -14.76 2.32 5.60
N GLN A 90 -14.45 1.81 6.78
CA GLN A 90 -13.39 2.38 7.62
C GLN A 90 -11.98 2.14 7.08
N TYR A 91 -11.81 1.21 6.13
CA TYR A 91 -10.49 0.83 5.60
C TYR A 91 -9.79 1.96 4.85
N PHE A 92 -10.55 2.86 4.21
CA PHE A 92 -10.04 3.97 3.41
C PHE A 92 -10.19 5.34 4.08
N LYS A 93 -10.76 5.39 5.30
CA LYS A 93 -10.88 6.65 6.04
C LYS A 93 -9.52 7.07 6.56
N ARG A 94 -9.01 8.18 6.06
CA ARG A 94 -7.83 8.86 6.61
C ARG A 94 -8.24 10.19 7.16
N TYR A 95 -7.94 10.43 8.44
CA TYR A 95 -8.23 11.70 9.09
C TYR A 95 -7.19 12.77 8.75
N PHE A 96 -5.99 12.36 8.38
CA PHE A 96 -4.90 13.24 7.94
C PHE A 96 -3.91 12.46 7.08
N LEU A 97 -3.27 13.19 6.16
CA LEU A 97 -2.20 12.68 5.32
C LEU A 97 -0.92 13.43 5.70
N LEU A 98 0.11 12.70 6.10
CA LEU A 98 1.41 13.28 6.38
C LEU A 98 2.22 13.40 5.08
N GLU A 99 3.09 14.43 4.99
CA GLU A 99 4.01 14.58 3.85
C GLU A 99 4.88 13.34 3.65
N ASP A 100 5.30 12.68 4.72
CA ASP A 100 6.05 11.44 4.68
C ASP A 100 5.27 10.29 4.01
N ASP A 101 3.94 10.22 4.19
CA ASP A 101 3.12 9.22 3.52
C ASP A 101 3.09 9.46 2.01
N ILE A 102 3.06 10.73 1.59
CA ILE A 102 3.13 11.12 0.17
C ILE A 102 4.49 10.77 -0.42
N ARG A 103 5.58 11.14 0.27
CA ARG A 103 6.96 10.84 -0.17
C ARG A 103 7.18 9.34 -0.29
N ARG A 104 6.72 8.56 0.71
CA ARG A 104 6.84 7.10 0.70
C ARG A 104 6.09 6.47 -0.48
N ASN A 105 4.86 6.89 -0.74
CA ASN A 105 4.10 6.38 -1.88
C ASN A 105 4.81 6.70 -3.20
N LYS A 106 5.32 7.92 -3.35
CA LYS A 106 6.07 8.33 -4.54
C LYS A 106 7.33 7.46 -4.73
N ALA A 107 8.14 7.29 -3.68
CA ALA A 107 9.36 6.47 -3.72
C ALA A 107 9.05 5.00 -4.07
N ILE A 108 7.99 4.41 -3.51
CA ILE A 108 7.56 3.04 -3.85
C ILE A 108 7.15 2.96 -5.32
N THR A 109 6.33 3.89 -5.80
CA THR A 109 5.86 3.93 -7.19
C THR A 109 7.04 4.09 -8.15
N GLU A 110 7.98 4.97 -7.88
CA GLU A 110 9.18 5.18 -8.70
C GLU A 110 10.07 3.92 -8.72
N ARG A 111 10.26 3.26 -7.56
CA ARG A 111 11.00 1.99 -7.49
C ARG A 111 10.35 0.89 -8.32
N MET A 112 9.02 0.74 -8.24
CA MET A 112 8.28 -0.27 -8.99
C MET A 112 8.30 0.02 -10.49
N ARG A 113 8.16 1.27 -10.91
CA ARG A 113 8.33 1.68 -12.31
C ARG A 113 9.74 1.39 -12.81
N GLY A 114 10.77 1.75 -12.03
CA GLY A 114 12.16 1.45 -12.35
C GLY A 114 12.42 -0.05 -12.53
N ALA A 115 11.82 -0.91 -11.71
CA ALA A 115 11.92 -2.36 -11.84
C ALA A 115 11.25 -2.89 -13.11
N LEU A 116 10.09 -2.33 -13.52
CA LEU A 116 9.44 -2.67 -14.79
C LEU A 116 10.28 -2.27 -16.01
N TYR A 117 10.92 -1.10 -15.96
CA TYR A 117 11.83 -0.67 -17.03
C TYR A 117 13.11 -1.51 -17.10
N LYS A 118 13.63 -1.97 -15.95
CA LYS A 118 14.81 -2.86 -15.90
C LYS A 118 14.55 -4.25 -16.43
N GLN A 119 13.34 -4.79 -16.30
CA GLN A 119 12.96 -6.05 -16.94
C GLN A 119 12.97 -5.95 -18.48
N LYS A 120 12.87 -4.74 -19.04
CA LYS A 120 12.97 -4.48 -20.50
C LYS A 120 14.39 -4.22 -20.98
N SER A 121 15.31 -3.82 -20.09
CA SER A 121 16.73 -3.58 -20.39
C SER A 121 17.61 -4.51 -19.56
N SER A 122 18.42 -5.33 -20.23
CA SER A 122 19.32 -6.32 -19.61
C SER A 122 20.56 -5.72 -18.90
N ASP A 123 20.50 -4.47 -18.45
CA ASP A 123 21.59 -3.82 -17.73
C ASP A 123 21.34 -3.80 -16.23
N THR A 124 22.10 -4.65 -15.55
CA THR A 124 22.19 -4.75 -14.09
C THR A 124 23.14 -3.69 -13.56
N SER A 125 22.65 -2.52 -13.18
CA SER A 125 23.33 -1.65 -12.23
C SER A 125 22.62 -1.67 -10.89
N GLU A 126 23.31 -2.12 -9.86
CA GLU A 126 22.86 -2.12 -8.47
C GLU A 126 22.59 -0.66 -8.04
N PHE A 127 21.35 -0.37 -7.67
CA PHE A 127 21.02 0.84 -6.95
C PHE A 127 21.21 0.55 -5.45
N GLU A 128 22.33 0.99 -4.91
CA GLU A 128 22.49 1.18 -3.48
C GLU A 128 21.53 2.29 -3.05
N HIS A 129 20.58 1.97 -2.21
CA HIS A 129 19.77 2.95 -1.51
C HIS A 129 20.62 3.45 -0.33
N ASP A 130 21.17 4.64 -0.47
CA ASP A 130 21.70 5.40 0.67
C ASP A 130 20.52 5.72 1.60
N SER A 131 20.43 4.97 2.70
CA SER A 131 19.46 5.26 3.76
C SER A 131 20.08 6.32 4.67
N GLU A 132 19.57 7.54 4.58
CA GLU A 132 19.95 8.59 5.52
C GLU A 132 19.16 8.45 6.82
N PHE A 133 19.87 8.38 7.94
CA PHE A 133 19.31 8.37 9.27
C PHE A 133 19.29 9.79 9.85
N TYR A 134 18.13 10.24 10.30
CA TYR A 134 17.97 11.55 10.94
C TYR A 134 17.54 11.36 12.38
N GLU A 135 18.21 12.08 13.28
CA GLU A 135 17.74 12.26 14.65
C GLU A 135 16.81 13.48 14.70
N SER A 136 15.61 13.29 15.23
CA SER A 136 14.62 14.35 15.32
C SER A 136 14.18 14.57 16.78
N ASP A 137 14.01 15.84 17.15
CA ASP A 137 13.44 16.18 18.44
C ASP A 137 11.94 15.81 18.47
N ILE A 138 11.58 14.96 19.42
CA ILE A 138 10.22 14.45 19.61
C ILE A 138 9.22 15.53 20.08
N SER A 139 9.72 16.69 20.50
CA SER A 139 8.89 17.83 20.91
C SER A 139 8.10 18.46 19.75
N PHE A 140 8.55 18.28 18.50
CA PHE A 140 7.84 18.79 17.34
C PHE A 140 6.54 18.01 17.06
N GLN A 141 5.45 18.73 16.88
CA GLN A 141 4.11 18.17 16.67
C GLN A 141 4.04 17.19 15.47
N SER A 142 4.83 17.45 14.42
CA SER A 142 4.95 16.56 13.26
C SER A 142 5.59 15.22 13.61
N VAL A 143 6.63 15.25 14.45
CA VAL A 143 7.34 14.05 14.93
C VAL A 143 6.44 13.23 15.86
N GLN A 144 5.69 13.88 16.77
CA GLN A 144 4.74 13.21 17.65
C GLN A 144 3.67 12.44 16.88
N LYS A 145 3.07 13.06 15.85
CA LYS A 145 2.10 12.40 14.97
C LYS A 145 2.72 11.19 14.24
N ARG A 146 3.98 11.32 13.84
CA ARG A 146 4.69 10.22 13.19
C ARG A 146 4.97 9.07 14.15
N VAL A 147 5.38 9.36 15.38
CA VAL A 147 5.60 8.34 16.43
C VAL A 147 4.29 7.60 16.73
N GLU A 148 3.18 8.33 16.89
CA GLU A 148 1.86 7.74 17.06
C GLU A 148 1.51 6.78 15.92
N GLN A 149 1.64 7.23 14.68
CA GLN A 149 1.37 6.42 13.50
C GLN A 149 2.24 5.15 13.46
N LEU A 150 3.53 5.28 13.74
CA LEU A 150 4.45 4.15 13.76
C LEU A 150 4.12 3.18 14.90
N SER A 151 3.78 3.67 16.10
CA SER A 151 3.42 2.81 17.23
C SER A 151 2.16 1.99 16.97
N LEU A 152 1.23 2.50 16.13
CA LEU A 152 0.02 1.80 15.73
C LEU A 152 0.28 0.73 14.67
N LYS A 153 1.27 0.94 13.80
CA LYS A 153 1.56 0.08 12.65
C LYS A 153 2.64 -0.97 12.90
N THR A 154 3.54 -0.74 13.87
CA THR A 154 4.73 -1.58 14.04
C THR A 154 4.52 -2.61 15.14
N ASN A 155 4.51 -3.90 14.75
CA ASN A 155 4.50 -5.01 15.70
C ASN A 155 5.92 -5.56 15.99
N GLN A 156 6.85 -5.48 15.03
CA GLN A 156 8.16 -6.16 15.10
C GLN A 156 9.16 -5.53 16.05
N PHE A 157 9.13 -4.21 16.25
CA PHE A 157 10.10 -3.49 17.11
C PHE A 157 9.45 -2.79 18.30
N ASN A 158 8.18 -3.04 18.56
CA ASN A 158 7.49 -2.51 19.73
C ASN A 158 7.63 -3.47 20.91
N LEU A 159 8.77 -3.40 21.60
CA LEU A 159 9.10 -4.26 22.73
C LEU A 159 8.09 -4.18 23.89
N SER A 160 7.36 -3.07 23.99
CA SER A 160 6.36 -2.85 25.05
C SER A 160 4.94 -3.22 24.64
N THR A 161 4.70 -3.53 23.34
CA THR A 161 3.35 -3.72 22.77
C THR A 161 2.37 -2.57 23.01
N ARG A 162 2.85 -1.44 23.59
CA ARG A 162 2.03 -0.27 23.89
C ARG A 162 1.80 0.52 22.60
N ARG A 163 0.55 0.78 22.32
CA ARG A 163 0.13 1.69 21.25
C ARG A 163 0.03 3.09 21.84
N LEU A 164 0.97 3.94 21.45
CA LEU A 164 1.05 5.31 21.98
C LEU A 164 0.12 6.21 21.19
N THR A 165 -0.79 6.90 21.88
CA THR A 165 -1.53 8.03 21.31
C THR A 165 -0.70 9.30 21.48
N TRP A 166 -1.01 10.35 20.71
CA TRP A 166 -0.32 11.65 20.84
C TRP A 166 -0.39 12.21 22.27
N ARG A 167 -1.51 12.00 22.99
CA ARG A 167 -1.67 12.40 24.40
C ARG A 167 -0.72 11.65 25.34
N ASN A 168 -0.46 10.37 25.07
CA ASN A 168 0.51 9.60 25.84
C ASN A 168 1.93 10.11 25.60
N ILE A 169 2.25 10.52 24.37
CA ILE A 169 3.56 11.07 23.99
C ILE A 169 3.78 12.42 24.69
N ASP A 170 2.79 13.32 24.66
CA ASP A 170 2.85 14.60 25.37
C ASP A 170 3.08 14.43 26.87
N ASN A 171 2.36 13.51 27.51
CA ASN A 171 2.55 13.23 28.93
C ASN A 171 3.96 12.72 29.25
N LEU A 172 4.56 11.91 28.36
CA LEU A 172 5.93 11.43 28.53
C LEU A 172 6.97 12.56 28.39
N ILE A 173 6.73 13.52 27.50
CA ILE A 173 7.60 14.69 27.31
C ILE A 173 7.53 15.60 28.54
N VAL A 174 6.30 15.91 29.00
CA VAL A 174 6.09 16.79 30.17
C VAL A 174 6.63 16.16 31.48
N SER A 175 6.59 14.83 31.60
CA SER A 175 7.08 14.14 32.81
C SER A 175 8.62 14.04 32.89
N LYS A 176 9.35 14.39 31.81
CA LYS A 176 10.82 14.42 31.80
C LYS A 176 11.44 15.79 32.06
N ASN A 177 10.65 16.83 32.09
CA ASN A 177 11.03 18.18 32.51
C ASN A 177 10.58 18.46 33.95
#